data_43d5fa6746284391c78bc5f81c6beef9
#
_entry.id   43d5fa6746284391c78bc5f81c6beef9
#
_cell.length_a   1.000
_cell.length_b   1.000
_cell.length_c   1.000
_cell.angle_alpha   90.00
_cell.angle_beta   90.00
_cell.angle_gamma   90.00
#
_symmetry.space_group_name_H-M   'P 1'
#
loop_
_entity.id
_entity.type
_entity.pdbx_description
1 polymer ?
#
loop_
_entity_poly.entity_id
_entity_poly.type
_entity_poly.pdbx_seq_one_letter_code
_entity_poly.pdbx_strand_id
1 'polypeptide(L)'
;MRSFITTFLLCLAVSMASGQKENVKWKKVKVLVYTKNGKGYVHENIPSAIMCIQKLGRQYGFKADVSDDAAVFTEENLKQYSLLIFTSTNNDVFDTDAQRLAFRRFMEAGGGFVGIHSVIGTERNWPWFKMMLGGTFAWHPKFQKYKIQVIDPDHPSVAGLPKVWEKEDECYFQKEMYPGIRTLMAHDVSSLDQTEKEKIAINAGTFSSLYPAVWHQQYDGGNIWITALGHDKKDYENPIYVQHIFQGIKFVAGKSKRKDYSKAYSNHRDDAIRY
;
A
#
# COMPACT_ATOMS: atom_id res chain seq x y z
N MET A 1 -15.74 -71.27 4.43
CA MET A 1 -16.10 -69.87 4.16
C MET A 1 -15.04 -68.97 4.86
N ARG A 2 -14.11 -68.42 4.08
CA ARG A 2 -13.08 -67.49 4.60
C ARG A 2 -13.46 -66.06 4.12
N SER A 3 -13.79 -65.21 5.09
CA SER A 3 -14.15 -63.81 4.87
C SER A 3 -12.87 -62.96 4.75
N PHE A 4 -12.66 -62.33 3.61
CA PHE A 4 -11.58 -61.34 3.41
C PHE A 4 -12.11 -59.98 3.78
N ILE A 5 -11.54 -59.39 4.85
CA ILE A 5 -11.77 -58.00 5.21
C ILE A 5 -10.71 -57.15 4.48
N THR A 6 -11.15 -56.39 3.48
CA THR A 6 -10.30 -55.46 2.74
C THR A 6 -10.31 -54.10 3.48
N THR A 7 -9.21 -53.78 4.15
CA THR A 7 -9.04 -52.50 4.82
C THR A 7 -8.64 -51.45 3.77
N PHE A 8 -9.53 -50.49 3.52
CA PHE A 8 -9.24 -49.33 2.66
C PHE A 8 -8.47 -48.32 3.48
N LEU A 9 -7.16 -48.14 3.21
CA LEU A 9 -6.35 -47.06 3.75
C LEU A 9 -6.65 -45.77 2.93
N LEU A 10 -7.38 -44.85 3.54
CA LEU A 10 -7.63 -43.53 2.99
C LEU A 10 -6.38 -42.64 3.28
N CYS A 11 -5.49 -42.51 2.29
CA CYS A 11 -4.39 -41.54 2.35
C CYS A 11 -4.96 -40.14 2.18
N LEU A 12 -5.09 -39.39 3.31
CA LEU A 12 -5.29 -37.97 3.28
C LEU A 12 -3.99 -37.30 2.78
N ALA A 13 -3.93 -36.88 1.53
CA ALA A 13 -2.92 -36.00 1.01
C ALA A 13 -3.17 -34.60 1.58
N VAL A 14 -2.46 -34.23 2.65
CA VAL A 14 -2.39 -32.85 3.13
C VAL A 14 -1.57 -32.08 2.10
N SER A 15 -2.25 -31.38 1.21
CA SER A 15 -1.65 -30.40 0.31
C SER A 15 -1.10 -29.25 1.16
N MET A 16 0.17 -29.31 1.52
CA MET A 16 0.90 -28.15 2.04
C MET A 16 1.02 -27.14 0.90
N ALA A 17 0.15 -26.14 0.90
CA ALA A 17 0.35 -24.96 0.09
C ALA A 17 1.69 -24.31 0.51
N SER A 18 2.75 -24.64 -0.23
CA SER A 18 4.05 -24.01 -0.07
C SER A 18 3.91 -22.55 -0.55
N GLY A 19 3.63 -21.64 0.38
CA GLY A 19 3.77 -20.21 0.12
C GLY A 19 5.18 -19.99 -0.43
N GLN A 20 5.31 -19.65 -1.71
CA GLN A 20 6.59 -19.32 -2.31
C GLN A 20 7.24 -18.24 -1.45
N LYS A 21 8.33 -18.57 -0.75
CA LYS A 21 9.19 -17.61 -0.08
C LYS A 21 9.79 -16.71 -1.17
N GLU A 22 9.16 -15.58 -1.43
CA GLU A 22 9.75 -14.56 -2.31
C GLU A 22 11.09 -14.12 -1.71
N ASN A 23 12.16 -14.61 -2.32
CA ASN A 23 13.53 -14.32 -1.86
C ASN A 23 13.98 -12.99 -2.46
N VAL A 24 13.65 -11.88 -1.79
CA VAL A 24 14.04 -10.54 -2.23
C VAL A 24 15.55 -10.37 -2.12
N LYS A 25 16.19 -10.04 -3.22
CA LYS A 25 17.65 -9.71 -3.26
C LYS A 25 17.86 -8.28 -2.77
N TRP A 26 17.72 -8.04 -1.47
CA TRP A 26 17.71 -6.72 -0.84
C TRP A 26 18.87 -5.80 -1.24
N LYS A 27 20.09 -6.31 -1.39
CA LYS A 27 21.26 -5.53 -1.83
C LYS A 27 21.08 -4.89 -3.22
N LYS A 28 20.11 -5.37 -4.01
CA LYS A 28 19.75 -4.82 -5.32
C LYS A 28 18.54 -3.90 -5.30
N VAL A 29 17.89 -3.79 -4.14
CA VAL A 29 16.72 -2.93 -3.97
C VAL A 29 17.16 -1.53 -3.59
N LYS A 30 16.69 -0.55 -4.34
CA LYS A 30 16.82 0.87 -4.04
C LYS A 30 15.43 1.48 -4.06
N VAL A 31 15.06 2.22 -3.02
CA VAL A 31 13.76 2.87 -2.89
C VAL A 31 13.93 4.38 -2.86
N LEU A 32 12.95 5.11 -3.40
CA LEU A 32 12.80 6.54 -3.21
C LEU A 32 11.65 6.77 -2.22
N VAL A 33 11.95 7.33 -1.06
CA VAL A 33 10.98 7.79 -0.07
C VAL A 33 10.64 9.23 -0.40
N TYR A 34 9.42 9.46 -0.84
CA TYR A 34 8.93 10.77 -1.26
C TYR A 34 7.94 11.33 -0.24
N THR A 35 8.15 12.60 0.15
CA THR A 35 7.45 13.21 1.29
C THR A 35 6.90 14.59 1.01
N LYS A 36 6.96 15.09 -0.25
CA LYS A 36 6.40 16.38 -0.61
C LYS A 36 4.90 16.43 -0.33
N ASN A 37 4.46 17.56 0.19
CA ASN A 37 3.05 17.88 0.37
C ASN A 37 2.71 19.15 -0.42
N GLY A 38 1.52 19.16 -1.03
CA GLY A 38 0.94 20.36 -1.59
C GLY A 38 0.39 21.29 -0.50
N LYS A 39 -0.32 22.33 -0.94
CA LYS A 39 -0.94 23.29 -0.01
C LYS A 39 -2.00 22.58 0.86
N GLY A 40 -1.86 22.66 2.18
CA GLY A 40 -2.81 22.10 3.14
C GLY A 40 -2.14 21.47 4.35
N TYR A 41 -2.76 20.44 4.90
CA TYR A 41 -2.26 19.79 6.11
C TYR A 41 -1.04 18.92 5.80
N VAL A 42 0.01 19.07 6.65
CA VAL A 42 1.24 18.28 6.60
C VAL A 42 1.36 17.49 7.90
N HIS A 43 1.51 16.17 7.76
CA HIS A 43 1.53 15.26 8.91
C HIS A 43 2.85 15.30 9.68
N GLU A 44 2.77 15.35 11.01
CA GLU A 44 3.94 15.33 11.90
C GLU A 44 4.67 13.98 11.93
N ASN A 45 4.06 12.93 11.40
CA ASN A 45 4.63 11.57 11.35
C ASN A 45 5.72 11.39 10.29
N ILE A 46 5.86 12.31 9.33
CA ILE A 46 6.79 12.20 8.20
C ILE A 46 8.23 11.91 8.64
N PRO A 47 8.83 12.64 9.59
CA PRO A 47 10.20 12.34 10.05
C PRO A 47 10.33 10.94 10.65
N SER A 48 9.33 10.48 11.43
CA SER A 48 9.33 9.15 12.02
C SER A 48 9.21 8.05 10.96
N ALA A 49 8.39 8.26 9.93
CA ALA A 49 8.26 7.37 8.79
C ALA A 49 9.58 7.22 8.01
N ILE A 50 10.26 8.34 7.74
CA ILE A 50 11.58 8.36 7.09
C ILE A 50 12.58 7.53 7.90
N MET A 51 12.69 7.80 9.21
CA MET A 51 13.61 7.09 10.10
C MET A 51 13.33 5.59 10.15
N CYS A 52 12.06 5.20 10.22
CA CYS A 52 11.62 3.80 10.20
C CYS A 52 12.06 3.11 8.90
N ILE A 53 11.76 3.69 7.74
CA ILE A 53 12.10 3.11 6.42
C ILE A 53 13.62 3.01 6.25
N GLN A 54 14.38 4.03 6.66
CA GLN A 54 15.84 3.99 6.62
C GLN A 54 16.43 2.96 7.58
N LYS A 55 15.84 2.78 8.78
CA LYS A 55 16.22 1.71 9.73
C LYS A 55 15.99 0.33 9.13
N LEU A 56 14.84 0.11 8.49
CA LEU A 56 14.53 -1.11 7.74
C LEU A 56 15.55 -1.32 6.61
N GLY A 57 15.91 -0.27 5.87
CA GLY A 57 16.94 -0.33 4.84
C GLY A 57 18.29 -0.84 5.37
N ARG A 58 18.74 -0.29 6.50
CA ARG A 58 19.99 -0.74 7.16
C ARG A 58 19.89 -2.19 7.64
N GLN A 59 18.75 -2.57 8.23
CA GLN A 59 18.53 -3.90 8.79
C GLN A 59 18.49 -4.99 7.73
N TYR A 60 17.84 -4.75 6.60
CA TYR A 60 17.63 -5.74 5.54
C TYR A 60 18.55 -5.59 4.34
N GLY A 61 19.26 -4.48 4.23
CA GLY A 61 20.28 -4.25 3.20
C GLY A 61 19.78 -3.58 1.93
N PHE A 62 18.65 -2.87 1.95
CA PHE A 62 18.23 -2.03 0.82
C PHE A 62 18.61 -0.56 1.02
N LYS A 63 18.75 0.17 -0.09
CA LYS A 63 19.05 1.61 -0.06
C LYS A 63 17.74 2.41 -0.08
N ALA A 64 17.67 3.44 0.76
CA ALA A 64 16.54 4.35 0.85
C ALA A 64 17.02 5.81 0.68
N ASP A 65 16.80 6.38 -0.50
CA ASP A 65 16.96 7.80 -0.75
C ASP A 65 15.68 8.53 -0.33
N VAL A 66 15.80 9.75 0.16
CA VAL A 66 14.67 10.57 0.62
C VAL A 66 14.65 11.87 -0.17
N SER A 67 13.46 12.31 -0.59
CA SER A 67 13.28 13.61 -1.23
C SER A 67 11.89 14.18 -0.97
N ASP A 68 11.80 15.48 -0.82
CA ASP A 68 10.60 16.31 -0.87
C ASP A 68 10.59 17.25 -2.10
N ASP A 69 11.57 17.09 -2.98
CA ASP A 69 11.70 17.86 -4.23
C ASP A 69 11.14 17.05 -5.41
N ALA A 70 10.13 17.59 -6.09
CA ALA A 70 9.53 16.97 -7.27
C ALA A 70 10.48 16.93 -8.49
N ALA A 71 11.58 17.68 -8.49
CA ALA A 71 12.58 17.61 -9.55
C ALA A 71 13.24 16.22 -9.69
N VAL A 72 13.14 15.35 -8.66
CA VAL A 72 13.62 13.95 -8.73
C VAL A 72 12.81 13.08 -9.70
N PHE A 73 11.61 13.52 -10.09
CA PHE A 73 10.75 12.78 -11.03
C PHE A 73 11.13 13.07 -12.48
N THR A 74 12.23 12.47 -12.88
CA THR A 74 12.63 12.33 -14.29
C THR A 74 12.76 10.84 -14.61
N GLU A 75 12.48 10.44 -15.86
CA GLU A 75 12.62 9.04 -16.26
C GLU A 75 14.03 8.52 -15.98
N GLU A 76 15.05 9.34 -16.26
CA GLU A 76 16.45 8.96 -16.05
C GLU A 76 16.74 8.66 -14.56
N ASN A 77 16.29 9.55 -13.66
CA ASN A 77 16.49 9.33 -12.22
C ASN A 77 15.68 8.13 -11.72
N LEU A 78 14.43 7.96 -12.16
CA LEU A 78 13.56 6.88 -11.68
C LEU A 78 14.00 5.47 -12.10
N LYS A 79 14.81 5.33 -13.15
CA LYS A 79 15.36 4.05 -13.61
C LYS A 79 16.15 3.31 -12.52
N GLN A 80 16.77 4.03 -11.59
CA GLN A 80 17.58 3.43 -10.53
C GLN A 80 16.78 2.82 -9.38
N TYR A 81 15.51 3.19 -9.20
CA TYR A 81 14.70 2.73 -8.06
C TYR A 81 13.89 1.48 -8.40
N SER A 82 13.82 0.53 -7.48
CA SER A 82 12.97 -0.66 -7.60
C SER A 82 11.51 -0.33 -7.33
N LEU A 83 11.28 0.56 -6.35
CA LEU A 83 9.94 1.03 -5.96
C LEU A 83 10.03 2.45 -5.38
N LEU A 84 8.89 3.11 -5.37
CA LEU A 84 8.67 4.42 -4.76
C LEU A 84 7.82 4.24 -3.50
N ILE A 85 8.17 4.95 -2.42
CA ILE A 85 7.40 4.95 -1.18
C ILE A 85 6.91 6.39 -0.96
N PHE A 86 5.60 6.60 -1.07
CA PHE A 86 5.00 7.89 -0.72
C PHE A 86 4.47 7.78 0.70
N THR A 87 5.06 8.53 1.63
CA THR A 87 4.65 8.51 3.04
C THR A 87 4.06 9.83 3.46
N SER A 88 2.79 9.78 3.86
CA SER A 88 2.00 10.94 4.32
C SER A 88 2.05 12.14 3.38
N THR A 89 2.17 11.87 2.08
CA THR A 89 1.99 12.87 1.03
C THR A 89 0.51 13.29 0.96
N ASN A 90 0.24 14.51 0.54
CA ASN A 90 -1.13 15.04 0.44
C ASN A 90 -1.20 16.15 -0.60
N ASN A 91 -2.35 16.28 -1.26
CA ASN A 91 -2.62 17.29 -2.30
C ASN A 91 -1.62 17.21 -3.47
N ASP A 92 -1.34 18.32 -4.16
CA ASP A 92 -0.49 18.33 -5.36
C ASP A 92 0.99 18.18 -4.96
N VAL A 93 1.60 17.10 -5.38
CA VAL A 93 2.99 16.75 -5.01
C VAL A 93 3.97 16.82 -6.18
N PHE A 94 3.46 16.99 -7.38
CA PHE A 94 4.24 17.27 -8.58
C PHE A 94 4.04 18.71 -9.04
N ASP A 95 5.11 19.37 -9.46
CA ASP A 95 5.07 20.77 -9.90
C ASP A 95 4.71 20.90 -11.37
N THR A 96 5.00 19.85 -12.19
CA THR A 96 4.82 19.86 -13.63
C THR A 96 4.21 18.58 -14.15
N ASP A 97 3.59 18.64 -15.32
CA ASP A 97 3.06 17.46 -16.02
C ASP A 97 4.17 16.52 -16.50
N ALA A 98 5.36 17.03 -16.76
CA ALA A 98 6.52 16.21 -17.09
C ALA A 98 6.92 15.29 -15.94
N GLN A 99 6.84 15.76 -14.70
CA GLN A 99 7.08 14.94 -13.49
C GLN A 99 5.99 13.89 -13.30
N ARG A 100 4.71 14.26 -13.52
CA ARG A 100 3.58 13.29 -13.50
C ARG A 100 3.76 12.21 -14.57
N LEU A 101 4.14 12.61 -15.78
CA LEU A 101 4.41 11.68 -16.87
C LEU A 101 5.56 10.73 -16.54
N ALA A 102 6.67 11.23 -15.99
CA ALA A 102 7.80 10.39 -15.57
C ALA A 102 7.39 9.36 -14.50
N PHE A 103 6.58 9.76 -13.51
CA PHE A 103 6.01 8.86 -12.51
C PHE A 103 5.12 7.79 -13.19
N ARG A 104 4.18 8.19 -14.06
CA ARG A 104 3.29 7.28 -14.76
C ARG A 104 4.06 6.25 -15.58
N ARG A 105 5.03 6.69 -16.39
CA ARG A 105 5.88 5.82 -17.20
C ARG A 105 6.72 4.86 -16.35
N PHE A 106 7.14 5.27 -15.14
CA PHE A 106 7.78 4.37 -14.17
C PHE A 106 6.84 3.22 -13.76
N MET A 107 5.56 3.51 -13.51
CA MET A 107 4.57 2.48 -13.18
C MET A 107 4.28 1.58 -14.38
N GLU A 108 4.04 2.13 -15.56
CA GLU A 108 3.83 1.38 -16.81
C GLU A 108 5.00 0.45 -17.16
N ALA A 109 6.23 0.85 -16.84
CA ALA A 109 7.43 0.03 -17.00
C ALA A 109 7.52 -1.14 -15.98
N GLY A 110 6.58 -1.28 -15.07
CA GLY A 110 6.55 -2.32 -14.05
C GLY A 110 7.14 -1.89 -12.71
N GLY A 111 7.13 -0.60 -12.41
CA GLY A 111 7.58 -0.03 -11.14
C GLY A 111 6.75 -0.48 -9.95
N GLY A 112 7.34 -0.46 -8.75
CA GLY A 112 6.65 -0.73 -7.49
C GLY A 112 6.21 0.57 -6.80
N PHE A 113 5.09 0.53 -6.09
CA PHE A 113 4.59 1.65 -5.30
C PHE A 113 4.10 1.19 -3.93
N VAL A 114 4.56 1.88 -2.89
CA VAL A 114 4.06 1.74 -1.51
C VAL A 114 3.52 3.08 -1.07
N GLY A 115 2.26 3.12 -0.71
CA GLY A 115 1.61 4.32 -0.19
C GLY A 115 1.25 4.18 1.28
N ILE A 116 1.56 5.20 2.07
CA ILE A 116 1.36 5.18 3.52
C ILE A 116 0.50 6.36 3.93
N HIS A 117 -0.54 6.07 4.72
CA HIS A 117 -1.45 7.00 5.38
C HIS A 117 -2.14 7.97 4.41
N SER A 118 -1.86 9.26 4.51
CA SER A 118 -2.55 10.28 3.72
C SER A 118 -2.21 10.30 2.23
N VAL A 119 -1.38 9.34 1.76
CA VAL A 119 -1.12 9.18 0.32
C VAL A 119 -2.41 9.12 -0.51
N ILE A 120 -3.50 8.58 0.05
CA ILE A 120 -4.80 8.53 -0.65
C ILE A 120 -5.46 9.91 -0.83
N GLY A 121 -4.88 10.96 -0.24
CA GLY A 121 -5.23 12.36 -0.47
C GLY A 121 -4.34 13.07 -1.48
N THR A 122 -3.43 12.35 -2.14
CA THR A 122 -2.47 12.92 -3.09
C THR A 122 -3.06 13.01 -4.49
N GLU A 123 -2.69 14.08 -5.25
CA GLU A 123 -3.06 14.28 -6.66
C GLU A 123 -4.55 14.07 -6.94
N ARG A 124 -5.41 14.65 -6.11
CA ARG A 124 -6.88 14.44 -6.12
C ARG A 124 -7.55 14.83 -7.44
N ASN A 125 -6.89 15.64 -8.26
CA ASN A 125 -7.39 16.11 -9.55
C ASN A 125 -6.81 15.31 -10.74
N TRP A 126 -6.05 14.23 -10.47
CA TRP A 126 -5.49 13.37 -11.50
C TRP A 126 -6.19 11.99 -11.50
N PRO A 127 -7.17 11.75 -12.40
CA PRO A 127 -7.98 10.54 -12.41
C PRO A 127 -7.15 9.25 -12.46
N TRP A 128 -6.13 9.20 -13.31
CA TRP A 128 -5.24 8.04 -13.40
C TRP A 128 -4.56 7.71 -12.05
N PHE A 129 -4.09 8.74 -11.35
CA PHE A 129 -3.42 8.55 -10.04
C PHE A 129 -4.40 8.07 -8.96
N LYS A 130 -5.64 8.58 -8.95
CA LYS A 130 -6.70 8.11 -8.04
C LYS A 130 -7.03 6.64 -8.28
N MET A 131 -7.15 6.22 -9.55
CA MET A 131 -7.38 4.83 -9.91
C MET A 131 -6.19 3.95 -9.52
N MET A 132 -4.95 4.43 -9.71
CA MET A 132 -3.73 3.75 -9.28
C MET A 132 -3.68 3.59 -7.76
N LEU A 133 -4.11 4.57 -6.98
CA LEU A 133 -4.22 4.46 -5.52
C LEU A 133 -5.36 3.53 -5.08
N GLY A 134 -6.40 3.37 -5.89
CA GLY A 134 -7.59 2.59 -5.57
C GLY A 134 -8.76 3.40 -5.01
N GLY A 135 -8.61 4.70 -4.92
CA GLY A 135 -9.60 5.65 -4.43
C GLY A 135 -8.97 6.97 -4.01
N THR A 136 -9.79 7.88 -3.49
CA THR A 136 -9.30 9.15 -2.95
C THR A 136 -9.94 9.45 -1.59
N PHE A 137 -9.20 10.12 -0.71
CA PHE A 137 -9.65 10.48 0.63
C PHE A 137 -10.97 11.26 0.60
N ALA A 138 -11.90 10.85 1.43
CA ALA A 138 -13.18 11.53 1.64
C ALA A 138 -13.24 12.21 3.01
N TRP A 139 -13.07 11.41 4.07
CA TRP A 139 -13.24 11.86 5.45
C TRP A 139 -12.69 10.83 6.43
N HIS A 140 -12.48 11.22 7.69
CA HIS A 140 -12.27 10.35 8.85
C HIS A 140 -12.95 10.90 10.10
N PRO A 141 -13.40 10.05 11.05
CA PRO A 141 -13.81 10.49 12.39
C PRO A 141 -12.59 10.93 13.20
N LYS A 142 -12.79 11.45 14.41
CA LYS A 142 -11.70 11.79 15.32
C LYS A 142 -10.71 10.62 15.48
N PHE A 143 -9.44 10.95 15.72
CA PHE A 143 -8.41 9.99 16.11
C PHE A 143 -8.85 9.21 17.35
N GLN A 144 -8.84 7.87 17.30
CA GLN A 144 -9.40 7.01 18.33
C GLN A 144 -8.86 5.59 18.26
N LYS A 145 -9.06 4.83 19.35
CA LYS A 145 -8.78 3.40 19.38
C LYS A 145 -9.94 2.61 18.76
N TYR A 146 -9.62 1.71 17.83
CA TYR A 146 -10.56 0.81 17.18
C TYR A 146 -9.87 -0.46 16.68
N LYS A 147 -10.63 -1.38 16.09
CA LYS A 147 -10.12 -2.67 15.60
C LYS A 147 -9.87 -2.64 14.10
N ILE A 148 -8.79 -3.30 13.70
CA ILE A 148 -8.44 -3.58 12.32
C ILE A 148 -8.40 -5.10 12.17
N GLN A 149 -9.03 -5.65 11.14
CA GLN A 149 -9.12 -7.08 10.91
C GLN A 149 -8.32 -7.48 9.66
N VAL A 150 -7.58 -8.59 9.73
CA VAL A 150 -6.97 -9.22 8.57
C VAL A 150 -8.06 -9.94 7.78
N ILE A 151 -8.26 -9.54 6.53
CA ILE A 151 -9.29 -10.08 5.63
C ILE A 151 -8.72 -11.20 4.74
N ASP A 152 -7.46 -11.07 4.35
CA ASP A 152 -6.75 -12.01 3.48
C ASP A 152 -5.52 -12.58 4.19
N PRO A 153 -5.71 -13.57 5.10
CA PRO A 153 -4.65 -14.08 5.96
C PRO A 153 -3.52 -14.80 5.21
N ASP A 154 -3.79 -15.27 3.98
CA ASP A 154 -2.80 -15.98 3.17
C ASP A 154 -1.91 -15.03 2.36
N HIS A 155 -2.23 -13.74 2.34
CA HIS A 155 -1.44 -12.77 1.61
C HIS A 155 -0.10 -12.49 2.31
N PRO A 156 1.05 -12.53 1.60
CA PRO A 156 2.38 -12.42 2.23
C PRO A 156 2.62 -11.09 2.97
N SER A 157 1.96 -10.00 2.61
CA SER A 157 2.14 -8.71 3.29
C SER A 157 1.41 -8.59 4.63
N VAL A 158 0.62 -9.58 5.04
CA VAL A 158 0.02 -9.64 6.38
C VAL A 158 0.65 -10.73 7.24
N ALA A 159 1.69 -11.40 6.75
CA ALA A 159 2.34 -12.49 7.45
C ALA A 159 2.91 -12.03 8.81
N GLY A 160 2.54 -12.75 9.87
CA GLY A 160 2.98 -12.49 11.24
C GLY A 160 2.28 -11.31 11.92
N LEU A 161 1.25 -10.72 11.29
CA LEU A 161 0.39 -9.74 11.94
C LEU A 161 -0.73 -10.44 12.74
N PRO A 162 -1.24 -9.82 13.82
CA PRO A 162 -2.39 -10.36 14.53
C PRO A 162 -3.64 -10.34 13.64
N LYS A 163 -4.50 -11.37 13.75
CA LYS A 163 -5.76 -11.45 12.99
C LYS A 163 -6.68 -10.27 13.25
N VAL A 164 -6.70 -9.79 14.48
CA VAL A 164 -7.37 -8.55 14.91
C VAL A 164 -6.34 -7.69 15.62
N TRP A 165 -6.21 -6.46 15.20
CA TRP A 165 -5.28 -5.49 15.76
C TRP A 165 -6.02 -4.29 16.31
N GLU A 166 -5.96 -4.09 17.63
CA GLU A 166 -6.44 -2.86 18.25
C GLU A 166 -5.37 -1.77 18.14
N LYS A 167 -5.74 -0.65 17.54
CA LYS A 167 -4.84 0.47 17.28
C LYS A 167 -5.56 1.81 17.46
N GLU A 168 -4.85 2.80 17.98
CA GLU A 168 -5.27 4.19 17.86
C GLU A 168 -4.82 4.73 16.51
N ASP A 169 -5.77 5.24 15.72
CA ASP A 169 -5.50 5.81 14.40
C ASP A 169 -6.68 6.67 13.91
N GLU A 170 -6.53 7.25 12.74
CA GLU A 170 -7.61 7.81 11.95
C GLU A 170 -8.19 6.74 11.01
N CYS A 171 -9.48 6.47 11.13
CA CYS A 171 -10.18 5.57 10.21
C CYS A 171 -10.51 6.33 8.92
N TYR A 172 -9.67 6.21 7.91
CA TYR A 172 -9.84 6.91 6.64
C TYR A 172 -10.90 6.25 5.77
N PHE A 173 -11.93 7.03 5.41
CA PHE A 173 -12.89 6.68 4.38
C PHE A 173 -12.50 7.31 3.04
N GLN A 174 -12.81 6.61 1.97
CA GLN A 174 -12.48 6.98 0.61
C GLN A 174 -13.75 7.16 -0.22
N LYS A 175 -13.64 7.94 -1.27
CA LYS A 175 -14.61 8.04 -2.35
C LYS A 175 -13.97 7.63 -3.67
N GLU A 176 -14.79 7.44 -4.70
CA GLU A 176 -14.32 7.05 -6.03
C GLU A 176 -13.45 5.78 -5.99
N MET A 177 -13.87 4.78 -5.20
CA MET A 177 -13.10 3.56 -5.03
C MET A 177 -13.04 2.76 -6.33
N TYR A 178 -11.83 2.33 -6.68
CA TYR A 178 -11.59 1.50 -7.85
C TYR A 178 -11.88 0.03 -7.51
N PRO A 179 -12.71 -0.67 -8.31
CA PRO A 179 -13.15 -2.04 -7.99
C PRO A 179 -12.05 -3.10 -8.09
N GLY A 180 -10.90 -2.78 -8.69
CA GLY A 180 -9.77 -3.71 -8.85
C GLY A 180 -8.89 -3.89 -7.62
N ILE A 181 -9.15 -3.19 -6.51
CA ILE A 181 -8.38 -3.37 -5.28
C ILE A 181 -8.66 -4.71 -4.63
N ARG A 182 -7.62 -5.37 -4.10
CA ARG A 182 -7.72 -6.53 -3.22
C ARG A 182 -7.48 -6.08 -1.79
N THR A 183 -8.55 -6.06 -0.98
CA THR A 183 -8.49 -5.70 0.43
C THR A 183 -7.73 -6.78 1.21
N LEU A 184 -6.74 -6.38 1.99
CA LEU A 184 -5.90 -7.24 2.83
C LEU A 184 -6.25 -7.13 4.30
N MET A 185 -6.53 -5.90 4.75
CA MET A 185 -7.01 -5.60 6.10
C MET A 185 -8.12 -4.56 6.01
N ALA A 186 -9.02 -4.59 6.96
CA ALA A 186 -10.16 -3.67 7.03
C ALA A 186 -10.27 -3.01 8.39
N HIS A 187 -10.69 -1.75 8.40
CA HIS A 187 -11.22 -1.08 9.58
C HIS A 187 -12.52 -1.78 10.01
N ASP A 188 -12.61 -2.20 11.27
CA ASP A 188 -13.86 -2.66 11.87
C ASP A 188 -14.66 -1.42 12.32
N VAL A 189 -15.51 -0.96 11.41
CA VAL A 189 -16.31 0.26 11.57
C VAL A 189 -17.25 0.16 12.78
N SER A 190 -17.69 -1.06 13.15
CA SER A 190 -18.54 -1.30 14.31
C SER A 190 -17.83 -1.04 15.64
N SER A 191 -16.51 -1.04 15.65
CA SER A 191 -15.68 -0.77 16.82
C SER A 191 -15.32 0.72 17.02
N LEU A 192 -15.71 1.59 16.08
CA LEU A 192 -15.54 3.04 16.20
C LEU A 192 -16.52 3.63 17.25
N ASP A 193 -16.13 4.77 17.82
CA ASP A 193 -17.05 5.61 18.61
C ASP A 193 -18.24 6.01 17.73
N GLN A 194 -19.44 5.72 18.20
CA GLN A 194 -20.68 5.87 17.44
C GLN A 194 -21.31 7.27 17.57
N THR A 195 -20.60 8.27 18.11
CA THR A 195 -21.10 9.66 18.20
C THR A 195 -21.38 10.27 16.82
N GLU A 196 -20.66 9.82 15.77
CA GLU A 196 -20.85 10.23 14.38
C GLU A 196 -21.41 9.10 13.50
N LYS A 197 -22.22 8.17 14.05
CA LYS A 197 -22.69 6.94 13.38
C LYS A 197 -23.31 7.17 12.01
N GLU A 198 -24.08 8.24 11.84
CA GLU A 198 -24.73 8.55 10.55
C GLU A 198 -23.68 8.91 9.48
N LYS A 199 -22.70 9.74 9.83
CA LYS A 199 -21.63 10.14 8.94
C LYS A 199 -20.68 8.96 8.64
N ILE A 200 -20.43 8.11 9.64
CA ILE A 200 -19.70 6.85 9.48
C ILE A 200 -20.43 5.97 8.46
N ALA A 201 -21.73 5.75 8.63
CA ALA A 201 -22.55 4.92 7.74
C ALA A 201 -22.57 5.45 6.30
N ILE A 202 -22.72 6.77 6.12
CA ILE A 202 -22.68 7.41 4.79
C ILE A 202 -21.33 7.15 4.11
N ASN A 203 -20.20 7.31 4.82
CA ASN A 203 -18.87 7.15 4.24
C ASN A 203 -18.48 5.67 4.07
N ALA A 204 -18.96 4.76 4.93
CA ALA A 204 -18.78 3.33 4.78
C ALA A 204 -19.57 2.77 3.58
N GLY A 205 -20.71 3.37 3.27
CA GLY A 205 -21.52 2.98 2.11
C GLY A 205 -21.87 1.50 2.11
N THR A 206 -21.59 0.81 1.03
CA THR A 206 -21.90 -0.63 0.85
C THR A 206 -20.95 -1.58 1.60
N PHE A 207 -19.85 -1.08 2.17
CA PHE A 207 -18.89 -1.92 2.91
C PHE A 207 -19.38 -2.34 4.31
N SER A 208 -20.46 -1.72 4.80
CA SER A 208 -21.06 -2.07 6.09
C SER A 208 -20.07 -1.97 7.26
N SER A 209 -19.75 -3.10 7.94
CA SER A 209 -18.92 -3.13 9.15
C SER A 209 -17.41 -3.24 8.89
N LEU A 210 -17.00 -3.66 7.70
CA LEU A 210 -15.58 -3.86 7.36
C LEU A 210 -15.21 -3.00 6.15
N TYR A 211 -14.42 -1.93 6.40
CA TYR A 211 -14.01 -0.97 5.39
C TYR A 211 -12.54 -1.11 5.03
N PRO A 212 -12.12 -1.07 3.75
CA PRO A 212 -10.73 -1.26 3.36
C PRO A 212 -9.76 -0.31 4.08
N ALA A 213 -8.79 -0.88 4.81
CA ALA A 213 -7.72 -0.17 5.51
C ALA A 213 -6.36 -0.37 4.82
N VAL A 214 -6.15 -1.57 4.27
CA VAL A 214 -4.92 -1.96 3.57
C VAL A 214 -5.31 -2.77 2.35
N TRP A 215 -4.72 -2.46 1.21
CA TRP A 215 -5.00 -3.17 -0.04
C TRP A 215 -3.80 -3.19 -0.97
N HIS A 216 -3.87 -4.06 -1.95
CA HIS A 216 -2.98 -4.03 -3.10
C HIS A 216 -3.75 -4.12 -4.40
N GLN A 217 -3.12 -3.71 -5.48
CA GLN A 217 -3.57 -3.96 -6.84
C GLN A 217 -2.39 -3.97 -7.81
N GLN A 218 -2.62 -4.54 -8.98
CA GLN A 218 -1.82 -4.27 -10.16
C GLN A 218 -2.58 -3.27 -11.01
N TYR A 219 -1.92 -2.19 -11.36
CA TYR A 219 -2.53 -1.15 -12.16
C TYR A 219 -1.52 -0.63 -13.16
N ASP A 220 -1.89 -0.66 -14.41
CA ASP A 220 -1.13 -0.11 -15.54
C ASP A 220 0.35 -0.53 -15.55
N GLY A 221 0.60 -1.83 -15.33
CA GLY A 221 1.95 -2.42 -15.24
C GLY A 221 2.58 -2.40 -13.86
N GLY A 222 2.20 -1.46 -13.00
CA GLY A 222 2.77 -1.29 -11.65
C GLY A 222 2.19 -2.24 -10.60
N ASN A 223 2.99 -2.49 -9.56
CA ASN A 223 2.56 -3.23 -8.37
C ASN A 223 2.39 -2.24 -7.21
N ILE A 224 1.19 -2.12 -6.69
CA ILE A 224 0.80 -1.13 -5.70
C ILE A 224 0.37 -1.79 -4.40
N TRP A 225 0.87 -1.31 -3.28
CA TRP A 225 0.42 -1.64 -1.94
C TRP A 225 0.18 -0.36 -1.16
N ILE A 226 -1.00 -0.24 -0.55
CA ILE A 226 -1.43 0.95 0.18
C ILE A 226 -1.87 0.56 1.58
N THR A 227 -1.49 1.37 2.55
CA THR A 227 -2.06 1.37 3.90
C THR A 227 -2.58 2.76 4.24
N ALA A 228 -3.83 2.84 4.68
CA ALA A 228 -4.43 4.07 5.21
C ALA A 228 -4.03 4.34 6.67
N LEU A 229 -3.34 3.37 7.32
CA LEU A 229 -2.90 3.44 8.71
C LEU A 229 -1.62 4.28 8.86
N GLY A 230 -1.37 4.78 10.08
CA GLY A 230 -0.09 5.35 10.44
C GLY A 230 -0.07 6.86 10.67
N HIS A 231 -1.17 7.42 11.20
CA HIS A 231 -1.25 8.84 11.55
C HIS A 231 -0.26 9.23 12.66
N ASP A 232 -0.15 8.43 13.72
CA ASP A 232 0.69 8.78 14.86
C ASP A 232 2.18 8.49 14.58
N LYS A 233 3.04 9.44 14.91
CA LYS A 233 4.51 9.27 14.86
C LYS A 233 5.03 8.09 15.69
N LYS A 234 4.33 7.71 16.76
CA LYS A 234 4.66 6.54 17.61
C LYS A 234 4.47 5.20 16.90
N ASP A 235 3.64 5.15 15.86
CA ASP A 235 3.43 3.94 15.08
C ASP A 235 4.75 3.42 14.50
N TYR A 236 5.60 4.31 14.04
CA TYR A 236 6.87 3.99 13.38
C TYR A 236 7.94 3.42 14.31
N GLU A 237 7.65 3.35 15.62
CA GLU A 237 8.43 2.64 16.64
C GLU A 237 7.71 1.38 17.15
N ASN A 238 6.40 1.24 16.89
CA ASN A 238 5.60 0.09 17.29
C ASN A 238 6.00 -1.15 16.48
N PRO A 239 6.42 -2.28 17.10
CA PRO A 239 6.90 -3.44 16.38
C PRO A 239 5.91 -4.03 15.38
N ILE A 240 4.59 -4.02 15.68
CA ILE A 240 3.55 -4.55 14.81
C ILE A 240 3.43 -3.65 13.57
N TYR A 241 3.40 -2.32 13.76
CA TYR A 241 3.30 -1.38 12.64
C TYR A 241 4.56 -1.38 11.77
N VAL A 242 5.75 -1.42 12.39
CA VAL A 242 7.04 -1.53 11.68
C VAL A 242 7.08 -2.81 10.84
N GLN A 243 6.62 -3.94 11.40
CA GLN A 243 6.47 -5.20 10.65
C GLN A 243 5.47 -5.05 9.51
N HIS A 244 4.32 -4.41 9.74
CA HIS A 244 3.32 -4.15 8.71
C HIS A 244 3.91 -3.39 7.52
N ILE A 245 4.60 -2.27 7.75
CA ILE A 245 5.28 -1.49 6.70
C ILE A 245 6.34 -2.34 5.99
N PHE A 246 7.17 -3.07 6.75
CA PHE A 246 8.19 -3.92 6.15
C PHE A 246 7.60 -5.00 5.24
N GLN A 247 6.51 -5.64 5.62
CA GLN A 247 5.87 -6.67 4.80
C GLN A 247 5.27 -6.08 3.52
N GLY A 248 4.69 -4.86 3.57
CA GLY A 248 4.25 -4.13 2.37
C GLY A 248 5.41 -3.84 1.41
N ILE A 249 6.52 -3.30 1.93
CA ILE A 249 7.74 -3.04 1.15
C ILE A 249 8.28 -4.34 0.55
N LYS A 250 8.35 -5.42 1.34
CA LYS A 250 8.83 -6.73 0.92
C LYS A 250 7.97 -7.32 -0.20
N PHE A 251 6.65 -7.23 -0.08
CA PHE A 251 5.72 -7.71 -1.09
C PHE A 251 5.93 -6.99 -2.42
N VAL A 252 5.98 -5.66 -2.40
CA VAL A 252 6.19 -4.87 -3.62
C VAL A 252 7.58 -5.13 -4.22
N ALA A 253 8.63 -5.16 -3.39
CA ALA A 253 10.00 -5.43 -3.85
C ALA A 253 10.14 -6.83 -4.47
N GLY A 254 9.43 -7.83 -3.92
CA GLY A 254 9.41 -9.19 -4.45
C GLY A 254 8.72 -9.32 -5.81
N LYS A 255 7.72 -8.46 -6.07
CA LYS A 255 7.01 -8.38 -7.36
C LYS A 255 7.72 -7.48 -8.38
N SER A 256 8.57 -6.56 -7.93
CA SER A 256 9.28 -5.63 -8.81
C SER A 256 10.31 -6.36 -9.64
N LYS A 257 10.06 -6.47 -10.94
CA LYS A 257 11.02 -6.98 -11.93
C LYS A 257 11.91 -5.84 -12.41
N ARG A 258 12.90 -6.15 -13.26
CA ARG A 258 13.60 -5.11 -14.00
C ARG A 258 12.59 -4.32 -14.84
N LYS A 259 12.54 -3.01 -14.62
CA LYS A 259 11.62 -2.13 -15.36
C LYS A 259 11.94 -2.17 -16.85
N ASP A 260 10.89 -2.23 -17.65
CA ASP A 260 10.95 -2.26 -19.10
C ASP A 260 10.19 -1.04 -19.66
N TYR A 261 10.91 0.05 -19.84
CA TYR A 261 10.36 1.29 -20.34
C TYR A 261 9.87 1.22 -21.80
N SER A 262 10.21 0.16 -22.54
CA SER A 262 9.61 -0.05 -23.87
C SER A 262 8.11 -0.38 -23.78
N LYS A 263 7.63 -0.78 -22.62
CA LYS A 263 6.21 -1.03 -22.33
C LYS A 263 5.46 0.22 -21.88
N ALA A 264 6.19 1.27 -21.51
CA ALA A 264 5.56 2.54 -21.14
C ALA A 264 5.03 3.21 -22.41
N TYR A 265 3.72 3.39 -22.46
CA TYR A 265 3.02 3.85 -23.66
C TYR A 265 2.53 5.30 -23.59
N SER A 266 2.47 5.87 -22.37
CA SER A 266 2.02 7.25 -22.20
C SER A 266 3.05 8.24 -22.71
N ASN A 267 2.54 9.26 -23.42
CA ASN A 267 3.29 10.42 -23.87
C ASN A 267 2.81 11.70 -23.18
N HIS A 268 1.65 11.63 -22.51
CA HIS A 268 1.03 12.68 -21.72
C HIS A 268 0.40 12.10 -20.46
N ARG A 269 0.32 12.90 -19.36
CA ARG A 269 -0.24 12.44 -18.07
C ARG A 269 -1.71 11.96 -18.19
N ASP A 270 -2.45 12.54 -19.12
CA ASP A 270 -3.87 12.27 -19.32
C ASP A 270 -4.14 11.24 -20.45
N ASP A 271 -3.09 10.56 -20.95
CA ASP A 271 -3.28 9.49 -21.92
C ASP A 271 -4.26 8.45 -21.36
N ALA A 272 -5.18 8.03 -22.20
CA ALA A 272 -6.17 7.04 -21.83
C ALA A 272 -5.51 5.74 -21.41
N ILE A 273 -6.13 5.04 -20.46
CA ILE A 273 -5.77 3.66 -20.13
C ILE A 273 -6.09 2.81 -21.36
N ARG A 274 -5.11 2.05 -21.81
CA ARG A 274 -5.29 1.07 -22.89
C ARG A 274 -5.55 -0.29 -22.23
N TYR A 275 -6.73 -0.82 -22.46
CA TYR A 275 -7.13 -2.16 -22.04
C TYR A 275 -6.73 -3.19 -23.08
#